data_8b97d8ecf4f1ced22270c1202aaadbee
#
_entry.id   8b97d8ecf4f1ced22270c1202aaadbee
#
_cell.length_a   1.000
_cell.length_b   1.000
_cell.length_c   1.000
_cell.angle_alpha   90.00
_cell.angle_beta   90.00
_cell.angle_gamma   90.00
#
_symmetry.space_group_name_H-M   'P 1'
#
loop_
_entity.id
_entity.type
_entity.pdbx_description
1 polymer ?
#
loop_
_entity_poly.entity_id
_entity_poly.type
_entity_poly.pdbx_seq_one_letter_code
_entity_poly.pdbx_strand_id
1 'polypeptide(L)'
;MTTFNYTKILTQAVDELSESQSYKGLFHQHKDGDPLPSAKSLYKIVELARAIIFPGYFGNSTVNSHTINYHIGVNVETLFGLLTEQILAGLCFGQENSKNATDDNEPCRETASLLAARFISKLPELRRILATDVEAAYYGDPAATCFGEIISCYPAIRAISNYRIAHELLILGVPLIPRFITEMAHSETGIDIHPGAQIGHHFTIDHGTGVVIGATSIIGNNVKLYQGVTLGAKSFPLDNNGNPIKGIPRHLILEDDVIVYSNATILGRVTIGKGATVGGNIWVTENVPAGSRIVQRKNKDE
;
A
#
# COMPACT_ATOMS: atom_id res chain seq x y z
N MET A 1 -4.29 37.30 43.71
CA MET A 1 -3.93 36.61 42.45
C MET A 1 -3.62 35.17 42.79
N THR A 2 -4.51 34.24 42.45
CA THR A 2 -4.31 32.78 42.70
C THR A 2 -3.26 32.31 41.72
N THR A 3 -2.06 32.02 42.21
CA THR A 3 -0.99 31.40 41.41
C THR A 3 -1.46 30.01 41.03
N PHE A 4 -1.81 29.84 39.77
CA PHE A 4 -2.19 28.53 39.25
C PHE A 4 -1.00 27.55 39.41
N ASN A 5 -1.18 26.49 40.17
CA ASN A 5 -0.12 25.53 40.43
C ASN A 5 -0.07 24.49 39.30
N TYR A 6 0.44 24.90 38.12
CA TYR A 6 0.59 24.04 36.97
C TYR A 6 1.42 22.78 37.28
N THR A 7 2.43 22.90 38.18
CA THR A 7 3.27 21.78 38.57
C THR A 7 2.47 20.63 39.15
N LYS A 8 1.51 20.92 40.04
CA LYS A 8 0.68 19.87 40.64
C LYS A 8 -0.18 19.13 39.59
N ILE A 9 -0.75 19.87 38.64
CA ILE A 9 -1.55 19.28 37.56
C ILE A 9 -0.68 18.39 36.67
N LEU A 10 0.52 18.85 36.29
CA LEU A 10 1.45 18.08 35.46
C LEU A 10 1.95 16.83 36.19
N THR A 11 2.31 16.93 37.48
CA THR A 11 2.75 15.79 38.28
C THR A 11 1.66 14.74 38.39
N GLN A 12 0.41 15.15 38.67
CA GLN A 12 -0.71 14.22 38.72
C GLN A 12 -0.92 13.52 37.36
N ALA A 13 -0.85 14.25 36.24
CA ALA A 13 -0.97 13.65 34.90
C ALA A 13 0.17 12.66 34.62
N VAL A 14 1.40 12.95 35.04
CA VAL A 14 2.53 12.02 34.89
C VAL A 14 2.31 10.76 35.72
N ASP A 15 1.88 10.90 36.98
CA ASP A 15 1.61 9.77 37.86
C ASP A 15 0.54 8.84 37.26
N GLU A 16 -0.60 9.41 36.82
CA GLU A 16 -1.69 8.66 36.18
C GLU A 16 -1.27 7.98 34.87
N LEU A 17 -0.50 8.67 34.00
CA LEU A 17 0.00 8.12 32.75
C LEU A 17 1.09 7.04 32.96
N SER A 18 1.80 7.09 34.09
CA SER A 18 2.87 6.13 34.43
C SER A 18 2.35 4.87 35.14
N GLU A 19 1.08 4.83 35.50
CA GLU A 19 0.50 3.62 36.08
C GLU A 19 0.49 2.47 35.05
N SER A 20 1.02 1.31 35.45
CA SER A 20 1.18 0.14 34.56
C SER A 20 -0.15 -0.33 33.92
N GLN A 21 -1.27 -0.10 34.59
CA GLN A 21 -2.60 -0.43 34.04
C GLN A 21 -3.06 0.54 32.96
N SER A 22 -2.61 1.82 32.99
CA SER A 22 -3.03 2.85 32.05
C SER A 22 -2.47 2.61 30.63
N TYR A 23 -1.30 2.01 30.53
CA TYR A 23 -0.64 1.71 29.22
C TYR A 23 -0.59 0.22 28.88
N LYS A 24 -1.28 -0.66 29.65
CA LYS A 24 -1.29 -2.10 29.39
C LYS A 24 -1.76 -2.43 27.98
N GLY A 25 -0.90 -3.09 27.18
CA GLY A 25 -1.16 -3.41 25.79
C GLY A 25 -0.93 -2.25 24.79
N LEU A 26 -0.59 -1.06 25.30
CA LEU A 26 -0.22 0.11 24.47
C LEU A 26 1.28 0.40 24.52
N PHE A 27 1.99 -0.17 25.49
CA PHE A 27 3.43 -0.02 25.64
C PHE A 27 4.18 -1.00 24.75
N HIS A 28 5.11 -0.49 23.96
CA HIS A 28 6.05 -1.27 23.19
C HIS A 28 7.41 -1.17 23.82
N GLN A 29 7.89 -2.25 24.39
CA GLN A 29 9.23 -2.37 24.92
C GLN A 29 10.12 -3.00 23.85
N HIS A 30 11.18 -2.35 23.48
CA HIS A 30 12.20 -2.88 22.58
C HIS A 30 13.53 -3.08 23.33
N LYS A 31 14.38 -3.95 22.80
CA LYS A 31 15.72 -4.14 23.37
C LYS A 31 16.57 -2.91 23.11
N ASP A 32 17.46 -2.58 24.07
CA ASP A 32 18.42 -1.48 23.92
C ASP A 32 19.26 -1.66 22.67
N GLY A 33 19.26 -0.64 21.80
CA GLY A 33 19.98 -0.64 20.53
C GLY A 33 19.24 -1.14 19.32
N ASP A 34 18.03 -1.69 19.46
CA ASP A 34 17.20 -2.09 18.34
C ASP A 34 16.66 -0.87 17.58
N PRO A 35 16.75 -0.86 16.23
CA PRO A 35 16.21 0.26 15.46
C PRO A 35 14.68 0.21 15.43
N LEU A 36 14.06 1.40 15.48
CA LEU A 36 12.62 1.55 15.24
C LEU A 36 12.35 1.94 13.78
N PRO A 37 11.22 1.47 13.19
CA PRO A 37 10.79 1.92 11.88
C PRO A 37 10.62 3.45 11.85
N SER A 38 11.18 4.10 10.83
CA SER A 38 11.15 5.55 10.65
C SER A 38 10.32 5.93 9.43
N ALA A 39 9.19 6.61 9.63
CA ALA A 39 8.37 7.12 8.54
C ALA A 39 9.16 8.03 7.59
N LYS A 40 10.06 8.87 8.13
CA LYS A 40 10.94 9.75 7.32
C LYS A 40 11.88 8.94 6.43
N SER A 41 12.48 7.87 6.95
CA SER A 41 13.38 7.00 6.17
C SER A 41 12.61 6.21 5.13
N LEU A 42 11.41 5.73 5.45
CA LEU A 42 10.54 5.03 4.51
C LEU A 42 10.08 5.94 3.38
N TYR A 43 9.75 7.19 3.66
CA TYR A 43 9.47 8.19 2.63
C TYR A 43 10.65 8.31 1.65
N LYS A 44 11.87 8.46 2.17
CA LYS A 44 13.08 8.56 1.33
C LYS A 44 13.33 7.28 0.52
N ILE A 45 13.08 6.10 1.08
CA ILE A 45 13.17 4.81 0.38
C ILE A 45 12.24 4.77 -0.83
N VAL A 46 10.98 5.16 -0.64
CA VAL A 46 9.99 5.20 -1.73
C VAL A 46 10.41 6.19 -2.82
N GLU A 47 10.88 7.38 -2.44
CA GLU A 47 11.35 8.38 -3.40
C GLU A 47 12.58 7.89 -4.20
N LEU A 48 13.55 7.23 -3.56
CA LEU A 48 14.69 6.63 -4.23
C LEU A 48 14.28 5.50 -5.17
N ALA A 49 13.38 4.62 -4.73
CA ALA A 49 12.86 3.55 -5.58
C ALA A 49 12.15 4.12 -6.81
N ARG A 50 11.32 5.17 -6.66
CA ARG A 50 10.68 5.87 -7.77
C ARG A 50 11.67 6.57 -8.69
N ALA A 51 12.72 7.20 -8.15
CA ALA A 51 13.78 7.83 -8.94
C ALA A 51 14.59 6.81 -9.77
N ILE A 52 14.74 5.58 -9.25
CA ILE A 52 15.36 4.47 -9.98
C ILE A 52 14.39 3.96 -11.06
N ILE A 53 13.13 3.77 -10.73
CA ILE A 53 12.10 3.23 -11.64
C ILE A 53 11.82 4.21 -12.79
N PHE A 54 11.69 5.49 -12.50
CA PHE A 54 11.39 6.59 -13.44
C PHE A 54 12.54 7.61 -13.46
N PRO A 55 13.70 7.27 -14.06
CA PRO A 55 14.87 8.13 -14.02
C PRO A 55 14.62 9.47 -14.74
N GLY A 56 15.02 10.55 -14.07
CA GLY A 56 14.85 11.91 -14.58
C GLY A 56 13.53 12.59 -14.21
N TYR A 57 12.54 11.87 -13.67
CA TYR A 57 11.28 12.46 -13.22
C TYR A 57 11.31 12.92 -11.76
N PHE A 58 12.18 12.33 -10.94
CA PHE A 58 12.27 12.61 -9.51
C PHE A 58 13.70 12.94 -9.10
N GLY A 59 13.85 13.82 -8.10
CA GLY A 59 15.15 14.28 -7.62
C GLY A 59 15.65 15.56 -8.31
N ASN A 60 16.83 16.01 -7.91
CA ASN A 60 17.42 17.30 -8.32
C ASN A 60 18.53 17.16 -9.37
N SER A 61 18.76 15.98 -9.94
CA SER A 61 19.88 15.74 -10.86
C SER A 61 19.43 15.77 -12.32
N THR A 62 20.23 16.39 -13.16
CA THR A 62 20.10 16.28 -14.62
C THR A 62 20.59 14.91 -15.05
N VAL A 63 19.65 14.03 -15.41
CA VAL A 63 19.94 12.69 -15.94
C VAL A 63 19.92 12.72 -17.46
N ASN A 64 20.94 12.17 -18.09
CA ASN A 64 21.02 11.98 -19.52
C ASN A 64 21.59 10.59 -19.86
N SER A 65 21.67 10.23 -21.13
CA SER A 65 22.14 8.91 -21.59
C SER A 65 23.55 8.53 -21.11
N HIS A 66 24.41 9.50 -20.82
CA HIS A 66 25.77 9.26 -20.35
C HIS A 66 25.87 9.13 -18.83
N THR A 67 24.96 9.79 -18.09
CA THR A 67 24.99 9.84 -16.61
C THR A 67 24.01 8.89 -15.94
N ILE A 68 23.08 8.28 -16.69
CA ILE A 68 22.02 7.43 -16.13
C ILE A 68 22.56 6.24 -15.30
N ASN A 69 23.65 5.61 -15.74
CA ASN A 69 24.24 4.50 -15.00
C ASN A 69 24.78 4.93 -13.62
N TYR A 70 25.43 6.08 -13.55
CA TYR A 70 25.93 6.63 -12.30
C TYR A 70 24.77 7.04 -11.38
N HIS A 71 23.75 7.67 -11.95
CA HIS A 71 22.55 8.07 -11.22
C HIS A 71 21.85 6.85 -10.58
N ILE A 72 21.65 5.80 -11.36
CA ILE A 72 21.03 4.55 -10.87
C ILE A 72 21.94 3.92 -9.82
N GLY A 73 23.25 3.81 -10.05
CA GLY A 73 24.21 3.19 -9.13
C GLY A 73 24.21 3.84 -7.75
N VAL A 74 24.33 5.17 -7.70
CA VAL A 74 24.32 5.94 -6.43
C VAL A 74 22.98 5.80 -5.69
N ASN A 75 21.86 5.84 -6.41
CA ASN A 75 20.55 5.67 -5.80
C ASN A 75 20.33 4.23 -5.28
N VAL A 76 20.80 3.22 -5.99
CA VAL A 76 20.74 1.81 -5.56
C VAL A 76 21.56 1.59 -4.29
N GLU A 77 22.79 2.13 -4.22
CA GLU A 77 23.65 2.03 -3.02
C GLU A 77 22.97 2.71 -1.81
N THR A 78 22.46 3.92 -2.01
CA THR A 78 21.75 4.67 -0.95
C THR A 78 20.48 3.93 -0.51
N LEU A 79 19.71 3.42 -1.47
CA LEU A 79 18.49 2.65 -1.21
C LEU A 79 18.82 1.38 -0.43
N PHE A 80 19.87 0.65 -0.80
CA PHE A 80 20.29 -0.58 -0.11
C PHE A 80 20.58 -0.32 1.37
N GLY A 81 21.37 0.70 1.68
CA GLY A 81 21.68 1.05 3.07
C GLY A 81 20.44 1.41 3.89
N LEU A 82 19.62 2.33 3.38
CA LEU A 82 18.41 2.75 4.09
C LEU A 82 17.38 1.61 4.24
N LEU A 83 17.22 0.80 3.20
CA LEU A 83 16.27 -0.30 3.22
C LEU A 83 16.72 -1.40 4.19
N THR A 84 18.01 -1.72 4.24
CA THR A 84 18.55 -2.66 5.22
C THR A 84 18.22 -2.24 6.66
N GLU A 85 18.43 -0.96 7.02
CA GLU A 85 18.12 -0.45 8.36
C GLU A 85 16.61 -0.55 8.66
N GLN A 86 15.75 -0.23 7.69
CA GLN A 86 14.32 -0.26 7.93
C GLN A 86 13.75 -1.70 7.94
N ILE A 87 14.29 -2.61 7.14
CA ILE A 87 13.92 -4.03 7.22
C ILE A 87 14.35 -4.61 8.57
N LEU A 88 15.56 -4.30 9.04
CA LEU A 88 16.02 -4.73 10.36
C LEU A 88 15.06 -4.22 11.46
N ALA A 89 14.72 -2.94 11.43
CA ALA A 89 13.75 -2.35 12.35
C ALA A 89 12.38 -3.05 12.31
N GLY A 90 11.91 -3.40 11.12
CA GLY A 90 10.65 -4.14 10.96
C GLY A 90 10.73 -5.56 11.52
N LEU A 91 11.85 -6.26 11.32
CA LEU A 91 12.08 -7.61 11.85
C LEU A 91 12.14 -7.61 13.38
N CYS A 92 12.87 -6.68 13.98
CA CYS A 92 12.93 -6.51 15.44
C CYS A 92 11.53 -6.26 16.01
N PHE A 93 10.79 -5.30 15.43
CA PHE A 93 9.41 -5.00 15.83
C PHE A 93 8.46 -6.21 15.67
N GLY A 94 8.65 -7.03 14.65
CA GLY A 94 7.84 -8.21 14.38
C GLY A 94 8.05 -9.33 15.41
N GLN A 95 9.24 -9.53 15.92
CA GLN A 95 9.57 -10.57 16.91
C GLN A 95 8.92 -10.34 18.27
N GLU A 96 8.88 -9.12 18.76
CA GLU A 96 8.27 -8.80 20.05
C GLU A 96 6.77 -9.12 20.10
N ASN A 97 6.11 -9.11 18.95
CA ASN A 97 4.70 -9.46 18.81
C ASN A 97 4.46 -10.97 18.61
N SER A 98 5.52 -11.79 18.49
CA SER A 98 5.43 -13.23 18.32
C SER A 98 5.48 -13.93 19.67
N LYS A 99 4.39 -14.64 20.05
CA LYS A 99 4.32 -15.46 21.28
C LYS A 99 5.32 -16.63 21.30
N ASN A 100 6.03 -16.88 20.21
CA ASN A 100 6.97 -17.99 20.01
C ASN A 100 8.40 -17.50 19.70
N ALA A 101 8.75 -16.26 20.03
CA ALA A 101 10.11 -15.77 19.89
C ALA A 101 11.02 -16.57 20.81
N THR A 102 11.81 -17.48 20.25
CA THR A 102 12.93 -18.13 20.93
C THR A 102 14.18 -17.27 20.70
N ASP A 103 15.06 -17.17 21.68
CA ASP A 103 16.31 -16.40 21.61
C ASP A 103 17.22 -16.77 20.43
N ASP A 104 17.01 -17.95 19.82
CA ASP A 104 17.79 -18.46 18.68
C ASP A 104 17.46 -17.81 17.32
N ASN A 105 16.42 -16.98 17.22
CA ASN A 105 15.96 -16.34 15.98
C ASN A 105 16.09 -14.81 16.03
N GLU A 106 17.14 -14.29 16.60
CA GLU A 106 17.37 -12.84 16.65
C GLU A 106 17.57 -12.28 15.22
N PRO A 107 16.81 -11.21 14.82
CA PRO A 107 16.97 -10.60 13.52
C PRO A 107 18.40 -10.09 13.37
N CYS A 108 19.09 -10.54 12.35
CA CYS A 108 20.44 -10.08 12.08
C CYS A 108 20.47 -9.14 10.87
N ARG A 109 21.44 -8.25 10.88
CA ARG A 109 21.69 -7.31 9.77
C ARG A 109 21.93 -8.05 8.45
N GLU A 110 22.50 -9.23 8.49
CA GLU A 110 22.76 -10.06 7.30
C GLU A 110 21.44 -10.48 6.61
N THR A 111 20.45 -10.94 7.40
CA THR A 111 19.09 -11.24 6.88
C THR A 111 18.44 -10.01 6.28
N ALA A 112 18.52 -8.87 6.98
CA ALA A 112 17.95 -7.61 6.47
C ALA A 112 18.64 -7.18 5.17
N SER A 113 19.96 -7.29 5.07
CA SER A 113 20.73 -6.98 3.86
C SER A 113 20.37 -7.90 2.69
N LEU A 114 20.18 -9.19 2.95
CA LEU A 114 19.75 -10.14 1.92
C LEU A 114 18.36 -9.80 1.39
N LEU A 115 17.42 -9.46 2.27
CA LEU A 115 16.06 -9.06 1.86
C LEU A 115 16.08 -7.75 1.07
N ALA A 116 16.89 -6.76 1.49
CA ALA A 116 17.09 -5.51 0.76
C ALA A 116 17.66 -5.76 -0.65
N ALA A 117 18.68 -6.62 -0.78
CA ALA A 117 19.26 -6.98 -2.06
C ALA A 117 18.26 -7.72 -2.97
N ARG A 118 17.47 -8.64 -2.42
CA ARG A 118 16.38 -9.32 -3.13
C ARG A 118 15.32 -8.33 -3.64
N PHE A 119 14.90 -7.38 -2.81
CA PHE A 119 13.98 -6.33 -3.24
C PHE A 119 14.57 -5.50 -4.38
N ILE A 120 15.82 -5.05 -4.26
CA ILE A 120 16.48 -4.25 -5.31
C ILE A 120 16.56 -5.03 -6.62
N SER A 121 16.80 -6.36 -6.58
CA SER A 121 16.78 -7.20 -7.76
C SER A 121 15.44 -7.27 -8.48
N LYS A 122 14.35 -6.89 -7.81
CA LYS A 122 12.99 -6.79 -8.38
C LYS A 122 12.68 -5.46 -9.05
N LEU A 123 13.49 -4.41 -8.82
CA LEU A 123 13.24 -3.08 -9.42
C LEU A 123 13.13 -3.07 -10.96
N PRO A 124 13.92 -3.87 -11.73
CA PRO A 124 13.72 -3.95 -13.17
C PRO A 124 12.35 -4.50 -13.59
N GLU A 125 11.81 -5.46 -12.85
CA GLU A 125 10.47 -6.01 -13.07
C GLU A 125 9.39 -4.99 -12.67
N LEU A 126 9.53 -4.35 -11.52
CA LEU A 126 8.64 -3.29 -11.07
C LEU A 126 8.57 -2.12 -12.07
N ARG A 127 9.70 -1.75 -12.68
CA ARG A 127 9.73 -0.74 -13.75
C ARG A 127 8.88 -1.18 -14.94
N ARG A 128 8.98 -2.44 -15.38
CA ARG A 128 8.19 -2.95 -16.51
C ARG A 128 6.70 -2.94 -16.21
N ILE A 129 6.30 -3.37 -15.02
CA ILE A 129 4.90 -3.39 -14.61
C ILE A 129 4.35 -1.96 -14.51
N LEU A 130 5.07 -1.06 -13.83
CA LEU A 130 4.66 0.34 -13.69
C LEU A 130 4.62 1.08 -15.03
N ALA A 131 5.46 0.72 -16.01
CA ALA A 131 5.35 1.26 -17.36
C ALA A 131 3.98 0.90 -17.98
N THR A 132 3.50 -0.34 -17.80
CA THR A 132 2.16 -0.73 -18.29
C THR A 132 1.04 0.01 -17.57
N ASP A 133 1.19 0.32 -16.28
CA ASP A 133 0.19 1.11 -15.53
C ASP A 133 0.15 2.57 -16.01
N VAL A 134 1.32 3.14 -16.35
CA VAL A 134 1.41 4.48 -16.96
C VAL A 134 0.76 4.48 -18.35
N GLU A 135 0.99 3.45 -19.17
CA GLU A 135 0.34 3.28 -20.48
C GLU A 135 -1.18 3.19 -20.34
N ALA A 136 -1.67 2.39 -19.39
CA ALA A 136 -3.11 2.25 -19.13
C ALA A 136 -3.75 3.57 -18.70
N ALA A 137 -3.06 4.37 -17.89
CA ALA A 137 -3.53 5.69 -17.49
C ALA A 137 -3.56 6.66 -18.69
N TYR A 138 -2.51 6.67 -19.52
CA TYR A 138 -2.42 7.54 -20.70
C TYR A 138 -3.50 7.24 -21.73
N TYR A 139 -3.68 5.98 -22.09
CA TYR A 139 -4.69 5.59 -23.09
C TYR A 139 -6.11 5.58 -22.52
N GLY A 140 -6.26 5.49 -21.20
CA GLY A 140 -7.54 5.47 -20.52
C GLY A 140 -8.10 6.86 -20.17
N ASP A 141 -7.30 7.93 -20.25
CA ASP A 141 -7.70 9.30 -19.94
C ASP A 141 -7.53 10.22 -21.16
N PRO A 142 -8.63 10.68 -21.79
CA PRO A 142 -8.55 11.57 -22.94
C PRO A 142 -7.94 12.96 -22.62
N ALA A 143 -7.82 13.33 -21.35
CA ALA A 143 -7.19 14.59 -20.93
C ALA A 143 -5.66 14.49 -20.79
N ALA A 144 -5.11 13.28 -20.75
CA ALA A 144 -3.66 13.07 -20.60
C ALA A 144 -2.90 13.50 -21.86
N THR A 145 -1.89 14.34 -21.68
CA THR A 145 -1.10 14.90 -22.81
C THR A 145 0.16 14.10 -23.11
N CYS A 146 0.79 13.50 -22.10
CA CYS A 146 1.99 12.69 -22.25
C CYS A 146 2.25 11.79 -21.04
N PHE A 147 3.12 10.78 -21.20
CA PHE A 147 3.55 9.90 -20.08
C PHE A 147 4.21 10.68 -18.93
N GLY A 148 4.92 11.77 -19.23
CA GLY A 148 5.56 12.61 -18.22
C GLY A 148 4.57 13.25 -17.27
N GLU A 149 3.43 13.71 -17.77
CA GLU A 149 2.33 14.23 -16.97
C GLU A 149 1.76 13.13 -16.03
N ILE A 150 1.50 11.96 -16.57
CA ILE A 150 1.00 10.80 -15.80
C ILE A 150 1.95 10.45 -14.64
N ILE A 151 3.25 10.33 -14.93
CA ILE A 151 4.27 9.96 -13.92
C ILE A 151 4.41 11.04 -12.84
N SER A 152 4.35 12.31 -13.22
CA SER A 152 4.66 13.44 -12.33
C SER A 152 3.47 13.93 -11.53
N CYS A 153 2.25 13.87 -12.11
CA CYS A 153 1.09 14.59 -11.58
C CYS A 153 -0.03 13.67 -11.07
N TYR A 154 -0.16 12.44 -11.60
CA TYR A 154 -1.31 11.60 -11.26
C TYR A 154 -1.16 10.95 -9.87
N PRO A 155 -2.08 11.24 -8.92
CA PRO A 155 -2.04 10.64 -7.59
C PRO A 155 -2.19 9.12 -7.64
N ALA A 156 -2.90 8.59 -8.63
CA ALA A 156 -3.05 7.16 -8.83
C ALA A 156 -1.69 6.46 -9.08
N ILE A 157 -0.80 7.03 -9.88
CA ILE A 157 0.55 6.47 -10.12
C ILE A 157 1.40 6.54 -8.85
N ARG A 158 1.20 7.56 -8.01
CA ARG A 158 1.82 7.61 -6.68
C ARG A 158 1.37 6.43 -5.83
N ALA A 159 0.06 6.20 -5.72
CA ALA A 159 -0.51 5.13 -4.92
C ALA A 159 -0.14 3.73 -5.45
N ILE A 160 -0.23 3.52 -6.77
CA ILE A 160 0.13 2.25 -7.42
C ILE A 160 1.63 1.96 -7.26
N SER A 161 2.51 2.97 -7.40
CA SER A 161 3.96 2.79 -7.18
C SER A 161 4.26 2.36 -5.75
N ASN A 162 3.67 3.02 -4.75
CA ASN A 162 3.83 2.64 -3.35
C ASN A 162 3.29 1.24 -3.08
N TYR A 163 2.12 0.90 -3.61
CA TYR A 163 1.54 -0.43 -3.49
C TYR A 163 2.47 -1.51 -4.06
N ARG A 164 2.97 -1.35 -5.28
CA ARG A 164 3.84 -2.36 -5.91
C ARG A 164 5.16 -2.55 -5.15
N ILE A 165 5.77 -1.46 -4.66
CA ILE A 165 6.95 -1.51 -3.77
C ILE A 165 6.61 -2.27 -2.47
N ALA A 166 5.50 -1.92 -1.84
CA ALA A 166 5.07 -2.55 -0.59
C ALA A 166 4.70 -4.02 -0.77
N HIS A 167 4.06 -4.38 -1.89
CA HIS A 167 3.68 -5.74 -2.23
C HIS A 167 4.90 -6.67 -2.35
N GLU A 168 5.95 -6.24 -3.04
CA GLU A 168 7.20 -7.01 -3.15
C GLU A 168 7.87 -7.21 -1.78
N LEU A 169 7.91 -6.17 -0.94
CA LEU A 169 8.42 -6.30 0.42
C LEU A 169 7.57 -7.25 1.28
N LEU A 170 6.25 -7.25 1.10
CA LEU A 170 5.36 -8.18 1.79
C LEU A 170 5.61 -9.63 1.35
N ILE A 171 5.78 -9.88 0.05
CA ILE A 171 6.11 -11.21 -0.50
C ILE A 171 7.45 -11.72 0.05
N LEU A 172 8.42 -10.83 0.25
CA LEU A 172 9.70 -11.14 0.88
C LEU A 172 9.58 -11.42 2.40
N GLY A 173 8.40 -11.29 2.98
CA GLY A 173 8.16 -11.54 4.40
C GLY A 173 8.59 -10.40 5.33
N VAL A 174 8.81 -9.19 4.80
CA VAL A 174 9.16 -8.03 5.62
C VAL A 174 7.93 -7.59 6.43
N PRO A 175 7.97 -7.61 7.77
CA PRO A 175 6.83 -7.22 8.59
C PRO A 175 6.70 -5.68 8.66
N LEU A 176 5.49 -5.19 8.89
CA LEU A 176 5.14 -3.80 9.20
C LEU A 176 5.45 -2.78 8.07
N ILE A 177 6.68 -2.79 7.53
CA ILE A 177 7.16 -1.82 6.53
C ILE A 177 6.24 -1.72 5.30
N PRO A 178 5.74 -2.83 4.69
CA PRO A 178 4.81 -2.75 3.58
C PRO A 178 3.56 -1.94 3.91
N ARG A 179 3.02 -2.10 5.11
CA ARG A 179 1.83 -1.37 5.53
C ARG A 179 2.12 0.13 5.72
N PHE A 180 3.25 0.49 6.31
CA PHE A 180 3.68 1.89 6.38
C PHE A 180 3.72 2.55 5.00
N ILE A 181 4.30 1.87 4.00
CA ILE A 181 4.45 2.42 2.65
C ILE A 181 3.08 2.65 1.98
N THR A 182 2.12 1.75 2.15
CA THR A 182 0.78 1.94 1.58
C THR A 182 -0.01 3.00 2.32
N GLU A 183 0.10 3.11 3.65
CA GLU A 183 -0.56 4.17 4.42
C GLU A 183 -0.01 5.56 4.12
N MET A 184 1.27 5.68 3.75
CA MET A 184 1.82 6.95 3.26
C MET A 184 1.10 7.41 1.99
N ALA A 185 0.90 6.51 1.02
CA ALA A 185 0.16 6.83 -0.20
C ALA A 185 -1.31 7.12 0.08
N HIS A 186 -1.95 6.35 0.96
CA HIS A 186 -3.33 6.57 1.39
C HIS A 186 -3.51 7.99 1.98
N SER A 187 -2.63 8.38 2.90
CA SER A 187 -2.66 9.71 3.51
C SER A 187 -2.44 10.85 2.49
N GLU A 188 -1.61 10.61 1.47
CA GLU A 188 -1.26 11.62 0.46
C GLU A 188 -2.30 11.74 -0.65
N THR A 189 -2.93 10.63 -1.05
CA THR A 189 -3.77 10.55 -2.26
C THR A 189 -5.24 10.23 -2.00
N GLY A 190 -5.59 9.78 -0.80
CA GLY A 190 -6.91 9.24 -0.50
C GLY A 190 -7.21 7.88 -1.17
N ILE A 191 -6.18 7.18 -1.68
CA ILE A 191 -6.29 5.86 -2.31
C ILE A 191 -5.69 4.81 -1.37
N ASP A 192 -6.53 3.94 -0.82
CA ASP A 192 -6.13 2.85 0.10
C ASP A 192 -6.00 1.53 -0.66
N ILE A 193 -4.76 1.09 -0.92
CA ILE A 193 -4.47 -0.22 -1.50
C ILE A 193 -3.70 -1.05 -0.48
N HIS A 194 -4.32 -2.11 0.02
CA HIS A 194 -3.63 -2.99 0.96
C HIS A 194 -2.47 -3.75 0.26
N PRO A 195 -1.26 -3.83 0.85
CA PRO A 195 -0.11 -4.46 0.19
C PRO A 195 -0.30 -5.95 -0.12
N GLY A 196 -1.26 -6.61 0.52
CA GLY A 196 -1.60 -8.02 0.25
C GLY A 196 -2.51 -8.24 -0.95
N ALA A 197 -3.10 -7.20 -1.54
CA ALA A 197 -3.87 -7.33 -2.78
C ALA A 197 -2.97 -7.84 -3.92
N GLN A 198 -3.54 -8.62 -4.84
CA GLN A 198 -2.86 -9.09 -6.05
C GLN A 198 -3.41 -8.32 -7.24
N ILE A 199 -2.57 -7.57 -7.93
CA ILE A 199 -2.98 -6.70 -9.05
C ILE A 199 -2.13 -6.97 -10.28
N GLY A 200 -2.76 -7.30 -11.39
CA GLY A 200 -2.14 -7.57 -12.68
C GLY A 200 -1.50 -6.34 -13.35
N HIS A 201 -1.24 -6.45 -14.64
CA HIS A 201 -0.63 -5.43 -15.49
C HIS A 201 -1.69 -4.47 -16.05
N HIS A 202 -1.26 -3.30 -16.54
CA HIS A 202 -2.13 -2.27 -17.14
C HIS A 202 -3.27 -1.86 -16.19
N PHE A 203 -2.99 -1.79 -14.90
CA PHE A 203 -3.96 -1.37 -13.91
C PHE A 203 -3.99 0.16 -13.80
N THR A 204 -5.17 0.75 -13.82
CA THR A 204 -5.30 2.20 -13.67
C THR A 204 -6.47 2.59 -12.76
N ILE A 205 -6.29 3.70 -12.06
CA ILE A 205 -7.30 4.36 -11.25
C ILE A 205 -7.44 5.77 -11.78
N ASP A 206 -8.65 6.15 -12.16
CA ASP A 206 -8.97 7.49 -12.64
C ASP A 206 -9.48 8.35 -11.47
N HIS A 207 -8.92 9.55 -11.29
CA HIS A 207 -9.04 10.43 -10.12
C HIS A 207 -8.57 9.76 -8.81
N GLY A 208 -9.30 8.80 -8.30
CA GLY A 208 -8.88 7.84 -7.29
C GLY A 208 -9.29 8.14 -5.86
N THR A 209 -9.60 9.37 -5.48
CA THR A 209 -9.97 9.71 -4.09
C THR A 209 -11.09 8.79 -3.58
N GLY A 210 -10.85 8.16 -2.41
CA GLY A 210 -11.81 7.26 -1.78
C GLY A 210 -11.84 5.84 -2.34
N VAL A 211 -10.90 5.46 -3.21
CA VAL A 211 -10.74 4.05 -3.61
C VAL A 211 -10.19 3.24 -2.47
N VAL A 212 -10.81 2.07 -2.21
CA VAL A 212 -10.35 1.10 -1.20
C VAL A 212 -10.21 -0.28 -1.82
N ILE A 213 -9.01 -0.88 -1.73
CA ILE A 213 -8.71 -2.23 -2.23
C ILE A 213 -8.24 -3.11 -1.07
N GLY A 214 -9.08 -4.06 -0.65
CA GLY A 214 -8.85 -4.90 0.52
C GLY A 214 -7.77 -5.98 0.30
N ALA A 215 -7.24 -6.50 1.40
CA ALA A 215 -6.05 -7.35 1.50
C ALA A 215 -6.05 -8.63 0.64
N THR A 216 -7.18 -9.24 0.40
CA THR A 216 -7.29 -10.51 -0.35
C THR A 216 -7.99 -10.34 -1.69
N SER A 217 -8.06 -9.10 -2.20
CA SER A 217 -8.53 -8.81 -3.55
C SER A 217 -7.59 -9.40 -4.59
N ILE A 218 -8.17 -9.96 -5.66
CA ILE A 218 -7.44 -10.41 -6.83
C ILE A 218 -7.96 -9.60 -8.02
N ILE A 219 -7.07 -8.86 -8.67
CA ILE A 219 -7.40 -7.97 -9.78
C ILE A 219 -6.57 -8.41 -10.98
N GLY A 220 -7.24 -8.75 -12.06
CA GLY A 220 -6.63 -9.17 -13.34
C GLY A 220 -5.93 -8.03 -14.07
N ASN A 221 -5.65 -8.28 -15.35
CA ASN A 221 -4.98 -7.32 -16.22
C ASN A 221 -5.98 -6.33 -16.84
N ASN A 222 -5.49 -5.13 -17.19
CA ASN A 222 -6.26 -4.11 -17.90
C ASN A 222 -7.55 -3.71 -17.16
N VAL A 223 -7.51 -3.66 -15.82
CA VAL A 223 -8.65 -3.25 -15.00
C VAL A 223 -8.60 -1.75 -14.74
N LYS A 224 -9.73 -1.08 -14.95
CA LYS A 224 -9.89 0.35 -14.68
C LYS A 224 -10.89 0.59 -13.54
N LEU A 225 -10.45 1.35 -12.53
CA LEU A 225 -11.30 1.82 -11.42
C LEU A 225 -11.44 3.34 -11.49
N TYR A 226 -12.57 3.84 -11.00
CA TYR A 226 -12.80 5.26 -10.82
C TYR A 226 -12.86 5.62 -9.32
N GLN A 227 -12.87 6.91 -9.00
CA GLN A 227 -12.91 7.41 -7.64
C GLN A 227 -14.07 6.81 -6.82
N GLY A 228 -13.84 6.67 -5.50
CA GLY A 228 -14.82 6.18 -4.55
C GLY A 228 -15.18 4.69 -4.65
N VAL A 229 -14.51 3.93 -5.53
CA VAL A 229 -14.73 2.48 -5.65
C VAL A 229 -14.26 1.77 -4.39
N THR A 230 -15.14 0.94 -3.81
CA THR A 230 -14.81 0.10 -2.65
C THR A 230 -14.80 -1.38 -3.02
N LEU A 231 -13.64 -2.02 -2.91
CA LEU A 231 -13.42 -3.44 -3.09
C LEU A 231 -13.20 -4.08 -1.70
N GLY A 232 -14.32 -4.38 -1.01
CA GLY A 232 -14.33 -4.67 0.42
C GLY A 232 -14.80 -6.08 0.79
N ALA A 233 -14.77 -6.39 2.08
CA ALA A 233 -15.37 -7.58 2.65
C ALA A 233 -16.85 -7.34 2.99
N LYS A 234 -17.73 -8.34 2.80
CA LYS A 234 -19.15 -8.26 3.15
C LYS A 234 -19.39 -8.51 4.64
N SER A 235 -18.64 -9.45 5.21
CA SER A 235 -18.75 -9.86 6.61
C SER A 235 -17.45 -10.52 7.07
N PHE A 236 -17.30 -10.67 8.37
CA PHE A 236 -16.17 -11.35 8.99
C PHE A 236 -16.68 -12.55 9.79
N PRO A 237 -16.23 -13.78 9.51
CA PRO A 237 -16.43 -14.90 10.43
C PRO A 237 -15.76 -14.57 11.76
N LEU A 238 -16.43 -14.89 12.84
CA LEU A 238 -15.94 -14.65 14.19
C LEU A 238 -15.44 -15.96 14.81
N ASP A 239 -14.41 -15.87 15.65
CA ASP A 239 -13.97 -16.96 16.50
C ASP A 239 -14.90 -17.14 17.71
N ASN A 240 -14.62 -18.13 18.57
CA ASN A 240 -15.43 -18.41 19.77
C ASN A 240 -15.45 -17.25 20.80
N ASN A 241 -14.57 -16.26 20.64
CA ASN A 241 -14.46 -15.09 21.52
C ASN A 241 -15.12 -13.85 20.90
N GLY A 242 -15.73 -13.98 19.71
CA GLY A 242 -16.34 -12.86 18.99
C GLY A 242 -15.36 -12.00 18.20
N ASN A 243 -14.12 -12.43 18.03
CA ASN A 243 -13.12 -11.68 17.24
C ASN A 243 -13.13 -12.12 15.77
N PRO A 244 -12.87 -11.20 14.81
CA PRO A 244 -12.74 -11.55 13.40
C PRO A 244 -11.60 -12.55 13.17
N ILE A 245 -11.89 -13.66 12.46
CA ILE A 245 -10.88 -14.62 12.02
C ILE A 245 -10.02 -13.94 10.96
N LYS A 246 -8.70 -13.87 11.21
CA LYS A 246 -7.72 -13.20 10.34
C LYS A 246 -7.19 -14.16 9.27
N GLY A 247 -6.66 -13.59 8.17
CA GLY A 247 -5.92 -14.34 7.14
C GLY A 247 -6.76 -15.09 6.12
N ILE A 248 -8.08 -15.10 6.21
CA ILE A 248 -8.95 -15.79 5.25
C ILE A 248 -9.30 -14.90 4.06
N PRO A 249 -9.42 -15.47 2.83
CA PRO A 249 -9.89 -14.75 1.66
C PRO A 249 -11.33 -14.24 1.86
N ARG A 250 -11.52 -12.91 1.79
CA ARG A 250 -12.82 -12.26 2.02
C ARG A 250 -13.14 -11.14 1.04
N HIS A 251 -12.19 -10.77 0.18
CA HIS A 251 -12.38 -9.75 -0.84
C HIS A 251 -12.57 -10.38 -2.21
N LEU A 252 -13.09 -9.61 -3.13
CA LEU A 252 -13.53 -10.00 -4.46
C LEU A 252 -12.39 -10.40 -5.42
N ILE A 253 -12.82 -10.93 -6.58
CA ILE A 253 -11.98 -11.18 -7.75
C ILE A 253 -12.52 -10.33 -8.90
N LEU A 254 -11.69 -9.45 -9.47
CA LEU A 254 -11.94 -8.83 -10.78
C LEU A 254 -11.12 -9.60 -11.81
N GLU A 255 -11.76 -10.14 -12.83
CA GLU A 255 -11.05 -10.73 -13.96
C GLU A 255 -10.52 -9.64 -14.91
N ASP A 256 -9.85 -10.04 -15.99
CA ASP A 256 -9.26 -9.12 -16.95
C ASP A 256 -10.31 -8.20 -17.59
N ASP A 257 -9.89 -7.02 -18.03
CA ASP A 257 -10.67 -6.05 -18.80
C ASP A 257 -11.92 -5.50 -18.08
N VAL A 258 -12.00 -5.64 -16.74
CA VAL A 258 -13.13 -5.14 -15.95
C VAL A 258 -13.02 -3.62 -15.75
N ILE A 259 -14.16 -2.93 -15.87
CA ILE A 259 -14.29 -1.50 -15.59
C ILE A 259 -15.28 -1.30 -14.42
N VAL A 260 -14.83 -0.59 -13.38
CA VAL A 260 -15.68 -0.25 -12.22
C VAL A 260 -15.79 1.26 -12.11
N TYR A 261 -16.97 1.79 -12.36
CA TYR A 261 -17.24 3.22 -12.33
C TYR A 261 -17.41 3.78 -10.91
N SER A 262 -17.39 5.09 -10.81
CA SER A 262 -17.32 5.86 -9.58
C SER A 262 -18.32 5.44 -8.50
N ASN A 263 -17.84 5.40 -7.24
CA ASN A 263 -18.64 5.08 -6.05
C ASN A 263 -19.32 3.71 -6.07
N ALA A 264 -18.94 2.81 -6.98
CA ALA A 264 -19.43 1.43 -6.92
C ALA A 264 -18.81 0.69 -5.73
N THR A 265 -19.63 -0.10 -5.04
CA THR A 265 -19.20 -0.88 -3.87
C THR A 265 -19.40 -2.36 -4.16
N ILE A 266 -18.32 -3.12 -4.14
CA ILE A 266 -18.30 -4.57 -4.38
C ILE A 266 -17.80 -5.27 -3.12
N LEU A 267 -18.66 -6.10 -2.51
CA LEU A 267 -18.37 -6.70 -1.20
C LEU A 267 -18.43 -8.23 -1.23
N GLY A 268 -17.47 -8.81 -0.52
CA GLY A 268 -17.39 -10.25 -0.31
C GLY A 268 -16.54 -10.98 -1.33
N ARG A 269 -16.45 -12.30 -1.22
CA ARG A 269 -15.67 -13.15 -2.12
C ARG A 269 -16.47 -13.46 -3.39
N VAL A 270 -16.76 -12.43 -4.17
CA VAL A 270 -17.49 -12.51 -5.44
C VAL A 270 -16.54 -12.31 -6.61
N THR A 271 -16.92 -12.86 -7.78
CA THR A 271 -16.14 -12.71 -9.01
C THR A 271 -16.91 -11.79 -9.98
N ILE A 272 -16.21 -10.76 -10.45
CA ILE A 272 -16.65 -9.92 -11.58
C ILE A 272 -15.94 -10.44 -12.80
N GLY A 273 -16.71 -11.04 -13.70
CA GLY A 273 -16.20 -11.77 -14.87
C GLY A 273 -15.55 -10.85 -15.91
N LYS A 274 -14.67 -11.46 -16.71
CA LYS A 274 -13.86 -10.78 -17.73
C LYS A 274 -14.66 -9.82 -18.60
N GLY A 275 -14.16 -8.60 -18.78
CA GLY A 275 -14.78 -7.57 -19.62
C GLY A 275 -16.10 -7.02 -19.08
N ALA A 276 -16.49 -7.38 -17.86
CA ALA A 276 -17.70 -6.85 -17.25
C ALA A 276 -17.54 -5.38 -16.87
N THR A 277 -18.64 -4.64 -16.90
CA THR A 277 -18.70 -3.23 -16.49
C THR A 277 -19.67 -3.06 -15.33
N VAL A 278 -19.18 -2.51 -14.21
CA VAL A 278 -20.00 -2.11 -13.07
C VAL A 278 -20.19 -0.60 -13.12
N GLY A 279 -21.43 -0.14 -13.28
CA GLY A 279 -21.80 1.27 -13.35
C GLY A 279 -21.59 1.99 -12.01
N GLY A 280 -21.65 3.32 -12.07
CA GLY A 280 -21.46 4.15 -10.88
C GLY A 280 -22.58 3.99 -9.83
N ASN A 281 -22.22 4.12 -8.55
CA ASN A 281 -23.13 4.01 -7.40
C ASN A 281 -23.87 2.65 -7.33
N ILE A 282 -23.28 1.58 -7.86
CA ILE A 282 -23.85 0.22 -7.82
C ILE A 282 -23.28 -0.53 -6.61
N TRP A 283 -24.18 -1.24 -5.92
CA TRP A 283 -23.83 -2.15 -4.83
C TRP A 283 -23.88 -3.60 -5.31
N VAL A 284 -22.74 -4.30 -5.29
CA VAL A 284 -22.60 -5.69 -5.78
C VAL A 284 -22.18 -6.61 -4.64
N THR A 285 -22.93 -7.69 -4.44
CA THR A 285 -22.63 -8.74 -3.45
C THR A 285 -22.76 -10.15 -4.02
N GLU A 286 -22.89 -10.28 -5.36
CA GLU A 286 -23.04 -11.53 -6.09
C GLU A 286 -22.11 -11.55 -7.30
N ASN A 287 -21.86 -12.75 -7.84
CA ASN A 287 -21.02 -12.89 -9.03
C ASN A 287 -21.65 -12.20 -10.24
N VAL A 288 -20.80 -11.59 -11.05
CA VAL A 288 -21.20 -10.92 -12.30
C VAL A 288 -20.61 -11.69 -13.46
N PRO A 289 -21.43 -12.18 -14.41
CA PRO A 289 -20.94 -12.92 -15.59
C PRO A 289 -20.02 -12.07 -16.47
N ALA A 290 -19.11 -12.73 -17.20
CA ALA A 290 -18.23 -12.08 -18.16
C ALA A 290 -19.02 -11.27 -19.22
N GLY A 291 -18.48 -10.11 -19.61
CA GLY A 291 -19.07 -9.22 -20.59
C GLY A 291 -20.37 -8.53 -20.15
N SER A 292 -20.83 -8.76 -18.93
CA SER A 292 -22.07 -8.16 -18.42
C SER A 292 -21.89 -6.68 -18.11
N ARG A 293 -22.97 -5.92 -18.26
CA ARG A 293 -23.03 -4.51 -17.87
C ARG A 293 -24.10 -4.30 -16.81
N ILE A 294 -23.69 -3.98 -15.60
CA ILE A 294 -24.58 -3.65 -14.49
C ILE A 294 -24.66 -2.13 -14.39
N VAL A 295 -25.85 -1.59 -14.57
CA VAL A 295 -26.14 -0.15 -14.45
C VAL A 295 -27.38 0.06 -13.61
N GLN A 296 -27.56 1.25 -13.05
CA GLN A 296 -28.80 1.62 -12.39
C GLN A 296 -29.97 1.47 -13.39
N ARG A 297 -31.03 0.77 -12.96
CA ARG A 297 -32.28 0.74 -13.77
C ARG A 297 -32.90 2.14 -13.70
N LYS A 298 -33.15 2.76 -14.83
CA LYS A 298 -34.08 3.90 -14.88
C LYS A 298 -35.42 3.37 -14.39
N ASN A 299 -35.96 3.92 -13.29
CA ASN A 299 -37.38 3.74 -13.03
C ASN A 299 -38.07 4.26 -14.30
N LYS A 300 -38.81 3.40 -14.97
CA LYS A 300 -39.81 3.88 -15.94
C LYS A 300 -40.86 4.53 -15.06
N ASP A 301 -40.78 5.87 -14.94
CA ASP A 301 -41.88 6.65 -14.38
C ASP A 301 -43.12 6.27 -15.17
N GLU A 302 -44.19 5.93 -14.45
CA GLU A 302 -45.51 5.65 -14.94
C GLU A 302 -46.04 6.79 -15.79
#